data_f94b8cbf847009c00e55aa2dcc83f217
#
_entry.id   f94b8cbf847009c00e55aa2dcc83f217
#
_cell.length_a   1.000
_cell.length_b   1.000
_cell.length_c   1.000
_cell.angle_alpha   90.00
_cell.angle_beta   90.00
_cell.angle_gamma   90.00
#
_symmetry.space_group_name_H-M   'P 1'
#
loop_
_entity.id
_entity.type
_entity.pdbx_description
1 polymer ?
#
loop_
_entity_poly.entity_id
_entity_poly.type
_entity_poly.pdbx_seq_one_letter_code
_entity_poly.pdbx_strand_id
1 'polypeptide(L)'
;MNASSGTNLTKSNLLGTKKLFGLEVNYPVFLISSGLAILFSSLVLIFPESSSVFLSSSRNFVVSRFDTLFTVSMSVFTLIIFFLILSPAGRIKLGGEDSSPEFSFLSWICMLFSAGVGIGMTFYGAAEPLSYYTGIFGTPLNVNPVTEEAQRLAFSATIFHWGINGWSVYAIIGLSLAFFCYNRNLPLTVRSIFYPLLGDKIWGWQGDLIDVIAAVSYTHLTLPTTSAV
;
A
#
# COMPACT_ATOMS: atom_id res chain seq x y z
N MET A 1 -26.74 -11.25 -22.21
CA MET A 1 -26.13 -12.59 -22.20
C MET A 1 -24.92 -12.60 -23.10
N ASN A 2 -23.78 -13.02 -22.61
CA ASN A 2 -22.52 -13.33 -23.35
C ASN A 2 -21.78 -12.22 -24.11
N ALA A 3 -21.30 -11.18 -23.39
CA ALA A 3 -20.22 -10.33 -23.91
C ALA A 3 -18.96 -10.31 -22.99
N SER A 4 -18.97 -11.03 -21.86
CA SER A 4 -17.88 -10.94 -20.86
C SER A 4 -16.75 -11.96 -21.04
N SER A 5 -16.93 -13.03 -21.81
CA SER A 5 -15.89 -14.06 -21.92
C SER A 5 -14.79 -13.75 -22.94
N GLY A 6 -15.08 -12.98 -23.98
CA GLY A 6 -14.12 -12.69 -25.05
C GLY A 6 -13.04 -11.68 -24.66
N THR A 7 -13.37 -10.70 -23.81
CA THR A 7 -12.43 -9.65 -23.37
C THR A 7 -11.44 -10.12 -22.32
N ASN A 8 -11.82 -11.08 -21.48
CA ASN A 8 -10.94 -11.60 -20.42
C ASN A 8 -9.83 -12.49 -20.97
N LEU A 9 -10.11 -13.28 -22.01
CA LEU A 9 -9.10 -14.15 -22.66
C LEU A 9 -8.01 -13.33 -23.35
N THR A 10 -8.36 -12.18 -23.92
CA THR A 10 -7.39 -11.31 -24.61
C THR A 10 -6.47 -10.59 -23.62
N LYS A 11 -6.98 -10.24 -22.42
CA LYS A 11 -6.18 -9.57 -21.36
C LYS A 11 -5.22 -10.50 -20.65
N SER A 12 -5.62 -11.73 -20.40
CA SER A 12 -4.77 -12.78 -19.83
C SER A 12 -3.55 -13.06 -20.73
N ASN A 13 -3.78 -13.06 -22.05
CA ASN A 13 -2.69 -13.23 -23.03
C ASN A 13 -1.69 -12.06 -23.05
N LEU A 14 -2.16 -10.82 -22.84
CA LEU A 14 -1.31 -9.63 -22.78
C LEU A 14 -0.40 -9.62 -21.55
N LEU A 15 -0.86 -10.20 -20.43
CA LEU A 15 -0.08 -10.28 -19.20
C LEU A 15 0.91 -11.46 -19.18
N GLY A 16 0.96 -12.29 -20.21
CA GLY A 16 1.81 -13.50 -20.22
C GLY A 16 1.43 -14.49 -19.12
N THR A 17 0.15 -14.50 -18.70
CA THR A 17 -0.33 -15.39 -17.64
C THR A 17 -0.34 -16.85 -18.12
N LYS A 18 0.13 -17.74 -17.24
CA LYS A 18 0.06 -19.20 -17.43
C LYS A 18 -0.75 -19.79 -16.27
N LYS A 19 -1.44 -20.90 -16.55
CA LYS A 19 -2.11 -21.66 -15.49
C LYS A 19 -1.10 -22.49 -14.71
N LEU A 20 -0.98 -22.21 -13.42
CA LEU A 20 -0.21 -22.99 -12.48
C LEU A 20 -1.13 -23.48 -11.36
N PHE A 21 -1.27 -24.80 -11.20
CA PHE A 21 -2.19 -25.42 -10.24
C PHE A 21 -3.64 -24.90 -10.29
N GLY A 22 -4.12 -24.54 -11.51
CA GLY A 22 -5.48 -24.00 -11.69
C GLY A 22 -5.61 -22.48 -11.48
N LEU A 23 -4.56 -21.80 -11.05
CA LEU A 23 -4.50 -20.34 -10.88
C LEU A 23 -3.85 -19.67 -12.11
N GLU A 24 -4.39 -18.55 -12.54
CA GLU A 24 -3.78 -17.72 -13.57
C GLU A 24 -2.71 -16.84 -12.95
N VAL A 25 -1.45 -17.11 -13.27
CA VAL A 25 -0.29 -16.43 -12.69
C VAL A 25 0.50 -15.72 -13.78
N ASN A 26 0.86 -14.46 -13.56
CA ASN A 26 1.87 -13.77 -14.36
C ASN A 26 3.24 -14.38 -14.02
N TYR A 27 3.74 -15.26 -14.91
CA TYR A 27 4.87 -16.11 -14.63
C TYR A 27 6.16 -15.33 -14.30
N PRO A 28 6.60 -14.31 -15.08
CA PRO A 28 7.78 -13.52 -14.74
C PRO A 28 7.67 -12.81 -13.39
N VAL A 29 6.54 -12.17 -13.13
CA VAL A 29 6.32 -11.46 -11.86
C VAL A 29 6.37 -12.42 -10.67
N PHE A 30 5.65 -13.56 -10.79
CA PHE A 30 5.62 -14.56 -9.71
C PHE A 30 7.00 -15.13 -9.40
N LEU A 31 7.76 -15.56 -10.42
CA LEU A 31 9.09 -16.14 -10.20
C LEU A 31 10.07 -15.15 -9.60
N ILE A 32 10.11 -13.91 -10.12
CA ILE A 32 11.04 -12.89 -9.64
C ILE A 32 10.66 -12.48 -8.21
N SER A 33 9.39 -12.20 -7.93
CA SER A 33 8.95 -11.78 -6.60
C SER A 33 9.16 -12.88 -5.56
N SER A 34 8.82 -14.13 -5.88
CA SER A 34 9.02 -15.26 -4.97
C SER A 34 10.51 -15.52 -4.75
N GLY A 35 11.31 -15.46 -5.81
CA GLY A 35 12.77 -15.63 -5.72
C GLY A 35 13.40 -14.55 -4.84
N LEU A 36 13.03 -13.29 -5.01
CA LEU A 36 13.50 -12.18 -4.17
C LEU A 36 13.06 -12.34 -2.71
N ALA A 37 11.81 -12.71 -2.46
CA ALA A 37 11.30 -12.92 -1.12
C ALA A 37 12.03 -14.07 -0.40
N ILE A 38 12.23 -15.21 -1.08
CA ILE A 38 12.97 -16.35 -0.54
C ILE A 38 14.44 -15.97 -0.27
N LEU A 39 15.09 -15.31 -1.23
CA LEU A 39 16.48 -14.86 -1.08
C LEU A 39 16.64 -13.94 0.11
N PHE A 40 15.79 -12.91 0.21
CA PHE A 40 15.81 -11.95 1.32
C PHE A 40 15.59 -12.65 2.67
N SER A 41 14.55 -13.49 2.76
CA SER A 41 14.26 -14.23 4.01
C SER A 41 15.41 -15.16 4.39
N SER A 42 16.02 -15.85 3.42
CA SER A 42 17.17 -16.72 3.66
C SER A 42 18.39 -15.93 4.15
N LEU A 43 18.67 -14.77 3.56
CA LEU A 43 19.78 -13.91 4.00
C LEU A 43 19.59 -13.42 5.44
N VAL A 44 18.36 -13.00 5.80
CA VAL A 44 18.05 -12.56 7.16
C VAL A 44 18.20 -13.70 8.16
N LEU A 45 17.77 -14.91 7.81
CA LEU A 45 17.88 -16.09 8.70
C LEU A 45 19.32 -16.59 8.85
N ILE A 46 20.12 -16.55 7.79
CA ILE A 46 21.52 -17.04 7.81
C ILE A 46 22.45 -16.00 8.44
N PHE A 47 22.23 -14.72 8.22
CA PHE A 47 23.08 -13.63 8.70
C PHE A 47 22.26 -12.57 9.51
N PRO A 48 21.68 -12.92 10.66
CA PRO A 48 20.75 -12.04 11.36
C PRO A 48 21.38 -10.72 11.80
N GLU A 49 22.59 -10.76 12.36
CA GLU A 49 23.27 -9.54 12.85
C GLU A 49 23.64 -8.58 11.71
N SER A 50 24.28 -9.10 10.66
CA SER A 50 24.66 -8.29 9.50
C SER A 50 23.42 -7.72 8.80
N SER A 51 22.35 -8.49 8.69
CA SER A 51 21.09 -8.06 8.11
C SER A 51 20.43 -6.97 8.95
N SER A 52 20.44 -7.10 10.27
CA SER A 52 19.91 -6.07 11.19
C SER A 52 20.66 -4.74 11.03
N VAL A 53 21.99 -4.76 11.02
CA VAL A 53 22.80 -3.56 10.82
C VAL A 53 22.54 -2.94 9.45
N PHE A 54 22.50 -3.75 8.39
CA PHE A 54 22.24 -3.27 7.03
C PHE A 54 20.85 -2.64 6.91
N LEU A 55 19.81 -3.30 7.41
CA LEU A 55 18.43 -2.82 7.35
C LEU A 55 18.25 -1.53 8.16
N SER A 56 18.82 -1.47 9.38
CA SER A 56 18.77 -0.28 10.22
C SER A 56 19.46 0.91 9.55
N SER A 57 20.65 0.70 8.99
CA SER A 57 21.40 1.74 8.27
C SER A 57 20.65 2.20 7.03
N SER A 58 20.10 1.26 6.25
CA SER A 58 19.31 1.58 5.05
C SER A 58 18.05 2.36 5.41
N ARG A 59 17.33 1.93 6.46
CA ARG A 59 16.15 2.65 6.98
C ARG A 59 16.51 4.08 7.38
N ASN A 60 17.56 4.25 8.19
CA ASN A 60 17.97 5.56 8.65
C ASN A 60 18.39 6.47 7.49
N PHE A 61 19.10 5.94 6.49
CA PHE A 61 19.46 6.68 5.29
C PHE A 61 18.22 7.14 4.51
N VAL A 62 17.28 6.24 4.26
CA VAL A 62 16.06 6.55 3.52
C VAL A 62 15.21 7.58 4.28
N VAL A 63 14.97 7.35 5.56
CA VAL A 63 14.17 8.27 6.38
C VAL A 63 14.82 9.64 6.45
N SER A 64 16.12 9.73 6.76
CA SER A 64 16.78 11.04 6.88
C SER A 64 16.88 11.80 5.55
N ARG A 65 16.94 11.08 4.42
CA ARG A 65 17.12 11.71 3.10
C ARG A 65 15.80 12.07 2.43
N PHE A 66 14.76 11.29 2.66
CA PHE A 66 13.47 11.39 1.96
C PHE A 66 12.30 11.79 2.86
N ASP A 67 12.55 12.14 4.11
CA ASP A 67 11.52 12.57 5.07
C ASP A 67 10.59 13.66 4.51
N THR A 68 11.18 14.73 4.01
CA THR A 68 10.42 15.82 3.38
C THR A 68 9.60 15.36 2.18
N LEU A 69 10.18 14.49 1.33
CA LEU A 69 9.48 13.94 0.18
C LEU A 69 8.25 13.13 0.62
N PHE A 70 8.40 12.26 1.62
CA PHE A 70 7.29 11.47 2.14
C PHE A 70 6.19 12.36 2.74
N THR A 71 6.57 13.31 3.60
CA THR A 71 5.62 14.22 4.26
C THR A 71 4.85 15.08 3.25
N VAL A 72 5.55 15.65 2.27
CA VAL A 72 4.94 16.45 1.21
C VAL A 72 4.03 15.60 0.33
N SER A 73 4.48 14.40 -0.06
CA SER A 73 3.67 13.49 -0.89
C SER A 73 2.37 13.09 -0.19
N MET A 74 2.41 12.74 1.09
CA MET A 74 1.21 12.40 1.87
C MET A 74 0.26 13.59 1.97
N SER A 75 0.79 14.79 2.19
CA SER A 75 -0.02 16.02 2.23
C SER A 75 -0.67 16.31 0.88
N VAL A 76 0.05 16.14 -0.22
CA VAL A 76 -0.49 16.28 -1.58
C VAL A 76 -1.59 15.26 -1.84
N PHE A 77 -1.39 14.00 -1.46
CA PHE A 77 -2.43 12.97 -1.61
C PHE A 77 -3.68 13.31 -0.81
N THR A 78 -3.53 13.80 0.40
CA THR A 78 -4.64 14.28 1.22
C THR A 78 -5.41 15.40 0.52
N LEU A 79 -4.71 16.39 -0.02
CA LEU A 79 -5.32 17.49 -0.76
C LEU A 79 -6.04 17.00 -2.02
N ILE A 80 -5.47 16.05 -2.76
CA ILE A 80 -6.11 15.43 -3.93
C ILE A 80 -7.40 14.73 -3.53
N ILE A 81 -7.42 13.97 -2.43
CA ILE A 81 -8.64 13.30 -1.95
C ILE A 81 -9.72 14.33 -1.59
N PHE A 82 -9.37 15.39 -0.85
CA PHE A 82 -10.33 16.46 -0.57
C PHE A 82 -10.83 17.15 -1.84
N PHE A 83 -9.96 17.43 -2.78
CA PHE A 83 -10.33 17.97 -4.08
C PHE A 83 -11.30 17.05 -4.81
N LEU A 84 -11.04 15.75 -4.85
CA LEU A 84 -11.95 14.78 -5.49
C LEU A 84 -13.32 14.74 -4.81
N ILE A 85 -13.37 14.76 -3.47
CA ILE A 85 -14.64 14.76 -2.71
C ILE A 85 -15.47 16.00 -3.03
N LEU A 86 -14.83 17.17 -3.12
CA LEU A 86 -15.52 18.45 -3.31
C LEU A 86 -15.80 18.77 -4.79
N SER A 87 -15.13 18.12 -5.72
CA SER A 87 -15.26 18.37 -7.16
C SER A 87 -16.34 17.51 -7.82
N PRO A 88 -16.80 17.88 -9.02
CA PRO A 88 -17.68 17.02 -9.81
C PRO A 88 -17.08 15.63 -10.13
N ALA A 89 -15.77 15.49 -10.10
CA ALA A 89 -15.07 14.22 -10.32
C ALA A 89 -15.43 13.17 -9.28
N GLY A 90 -15.74 13.58 -8.04
CA GLY A 90 -16.21 12.67 -6.99
C GLY A 90 -17.57 12.01 -7.27
N ARG A 91 -18.30 12.48 -8.28
CA ARG A 91 -19.57 11.89 -8.71
C ARG A 91 -19.42 10.82 -9.79
N ILE A 92 -18.20 10.61 -10.29
CA ILE A 92 -17.93 9.58 -11.30
C ILE A 92 -18.20 8.22 -10.68
N LYS A 93 -19.14 7.48 -11.28
CA LYS A 93 -19.52 6.15 -10.81
C LYS A 93 -18.49 5.12 -11.26
N LEU A 94 -17.91 4.41 -10.31
CA LEU A 94 -16.96 3.34 -10.61
C LEU A 94 -17.72 2.14 -11.20
N GLY A 95 -17.26 1.65 -12.34
CA GLY A 95 -17.93 0.56 -13.08
C GLY A 95 -18.96 1.04 -14.10
N GLY A 96 -19.15 2.35 -14.28
CA GLY A 96 -20.07 2.94 -15.25
C GLY A 96 -21.46 3.25 -14.69
N GLU A 97 -22.30 3.90 -15.49
CA GLU A 97 -23.60 4.44 -15.06
C GLU A 97 -24.55 3.37 -14.50
N ASP A 98 -24.56 2.17 -15.10
CA ASP A 98 -25.46 1.07 -14.73
C ASP A 98 -24.93 0.18 -13.60
N SER A 99 -23.73 0.46 -13.07
CA SER A 99 -23.17 -0.34 -12.00
C SER A 99 -23.95 -0.17 -10.69
N SER A 100 -24.11 -1.25 -9.95
CA SER A 100 -24.71 -1.25 -8.61
C SER A 100 -23.73 -1.83 -7.59
N PRO A 101 -23.80 -1.42 -6.31
CA PRO A 101 -22.98 -2.02 -5.27
C PRO A 101 -23.22 -3.52 -5.17
N GLU A 102 -22.13 -4.31 -5.15
CA GLU A 102 -22.19 -5.77 -5.02
C GLU A 102 -22.47 -6.20 -3.58
N PHE A 103 -22.02 -5.39 -2.61
CA PHE A 103 -22.17 -5.65 -1.18
C PHE A 103 -23.08 -4.63 -0.50
N SER A 104 -23.75 -5.06 0.57
CA SER A 104 -24.47 -4.12 1.43
C SER A 104 -23.52 -3.12 2.09
N PHE A 105 -24.02 -1.95 2.45
CA PHE A 105 -23.21 -0.91 3.11
C PHE A 105 -22.52 -1.42 4.38
N LEU A 106 -23.21 -2.21 5.20
CA LEU A 106 -22.63 -2.79 6.41
C LEU A 106 -21.53 -3.80 6.10
N SER A 107 -21.75 -4.69 5.12
CA SER A 107 -20.73 -5.66 4.70
C SER A 107 -19.48 -4.95 4.16
N TRP A 108 -19.67 -3.89 3.38
CA TRP A 108 -18.58 -3.07 2.86
C TRP A 108 -17.77 -2.41 3.97
N ILE A 109 -18.43 -1.79 4.97
CA ILE A 109 -17.75 -1.22 6.14
C ILE A 109 -16.99 -2.29 6.91
N CYS A 110 -17.59 -3.46 7.16
CA CYS A 110 -16.92 -4.56 7.88
C CYS A 110 -15.67 -5.04 7.14
N MET A 111 -15.70 -5.15 5.80
CA MET A 111 -14.54 -5.53 4.99
C MET A 111 -13.42 -4.48 5.08
N LEU A 112 -13.74 -3.19 4.96
CA LEU A 112 -12.77 -2.11 5.10
C LEU A 112 -12.14 -2.09 6.49
N PHE A 113 -12.96 -2.22 7.53
CA PHE A 113 -12.51 -2.23 8.92
C PHE A 113 -11.60 -3.43 9.21
N SER A 114 -12.00 -4.61 8.75
CA SER A 114 -11.21 -5.85 8.91
C SER A 114 -9.85 -5.77 8.21
N ALA A 115 -9.81 -5.23 7.00
CA ALA A 115 -8.57 -5.14 6.21
C ALA A 115 -7.61 -4.05 6.71
N GLY A 116 -8.13 -2.92 7.20
CA GLY A 116 -7.32 -1.74 7.49
C GLY A 116 -6.98 -1.52 8.96
N VAL A 117 -7.83 -1.95 9.87
CA VAL A 117 -7.79 -1.48 11.26
C VAL A 117 -7.53 -2.58 12.28
N GLY A 118 -7.66 -3.86 11.92
CA GLY A 118 -7.62 -4.99 12.84
C GLY A 118 -6.41 -4.96 13.79
N ILE A 119 -5.23 -5.28 13.31
CA ILE A 119 -3.99 -5.30 14.11
C ILE A 119 -3.47 -3.88 14.35
N GLY A 120 -3.53 -3.01 13.34
CA GLY A 120 -3.06 -1.64 13.43
C GLY A 120 -3.64 -0.90 14.62
N MET A 121 -4.96 -0.76 14.69
CA MET A 121 -5.60 -0.02 15.78
C MET A 121 -5.50 -0.75 17.12
N THR A 122 -5.62 -2.07 17.14
CA THR A 122 -5.62 -2.84 18.39
C THR A 122 -4.26 -2.80 19.08
N PHE A 123 -3.18 -2.92 18.32
CA PHE A 123 -1.83 -2.94 18.87
C PHE A 123 -1.21 -1.54 18.93
N TYR A 124 -1.16 -0.83 17.81
CA TYR A 124 -0.49 0.46 17.73
C TYR A 124 -1.27 1.61 18.35
N GLY A 125 -2.57 1.47 18.54
CA GLY A 125 -3.38 2.46 19.27
C GLY A 125 -2.87 2.72 20.70
N ALA A 126 -2.25 1.73 21.34
CA ALA A 126 -1.61 1.88 22.65
C ALA A 126 -0.08 1.98 22.54
N ALA A 127 0.55 1.16 21.71
CA ALA A 127 2.00 1.05 21.62
C ALA A 127 2.65 2.33 21.07
N GLU A 128 2.04 2.96 20.07
CA GLU A 128 2.63 4.14 19.44
C GLU A 128 2.64 5.39 20.32
N PRO A 129 1.52 5.81 20.96
CA PRO A 129 1.59 6.95 21.88
C PRO A 129 2.53 6.69 23.06
N LEU A 130 2.61 5.44 23.55
CA LEU A 130 3.55 5.08 24.60
C LEU A 130 5.00 5.21 24.13
N SER A 131 5.31 4.76 22.93
CA SER A 131 6.64 4.87 22.33
C SER A 131 7.08 6.32 22.15
N TYR A 132 6.19 7.20 21.68
CA TYR A 132 6.45 8.63 21.58
C TYR A 132 6.61 9.29 22.95
N TYR A 133 5.80 8.93 23.92
CA TYR A 133 5.87 9.46 25.28
C TYR A 133 7.17 9.11 25.97
N THR A 134 7.61 7.86 25.87
CA THR A 134 8.83 7.34 26.49
C THR A 134 10.10 7.67 25.71
N GLY A 135 9.96 8.10 24.45
CA GLY A 135 11.08 8.46 23.58
C GLY A 135 11.87 7.26 23.05
N ILE A 136 11.30 6.02 23.04
CA ILE A 136 11.98 4.82 22.54
C ILE A 136 12.46 5.02 21.09
N PHE A 137 11.66 5.70 20.26
CA PHE A 137 12.01 6.05 18.86
C PHE A 137 12.18 7.57 18.67
N GLY A 138 12.41 8.31 19.75
CA GLY A 138 12.41 9.76 19.79
C GLY A 138 11.05 10.33 20.17
N THR A 139 11.04 11.53 20.73
CA THR A 139 9.82 12.27 21.05
C THR A 139 9.44 13.21 19.91
N PRO A 140 8.14 13.43 19.65
CA PRO A 140 7.73 14.44 18.68
C PRO A 140 8.29 15.82 19.05
N LEU A 141 8.79 16.56 18.08
CA LEU A 141 9.44 17.88 18.26
C LEU A 141 10.63 17.88 19.21
N ASN A 142 11.23 16.72 19.51
CA ASN A 142 12.40 16.56 20.39
C ASN A 142 12.20 17.11 21.82
N VAL A 143 10.98 17.05 22.34
CA VAL A 143 10.71 17.42 23.74
C VAL A 143 11.28 16.35 24.69
N ASN A 144 11.47 16.70 25.97
CA ASN A 144 11.94 15.75 26.96
C ASN A 144 10.91 14.61 27.16
N PRO A 145 11.33 13.34 27.14
CA PRO A 145 10.44 12.22 27.35
C PRO A 145 9.84 12.20 28.76
N VAL A 146 8.71 11.54 28.91
CA VAL A 146 8.00 11.35 30.20
C VAL A 146 7.58 12.69 30.84
N THR A 147 7.26 13.68 30.04
CA THR A 147 6.71 14.97 30.48
C THR A 147 5.26 15.12 30.05
N GLU A 148 4.53 16.04 30.65
CA GLU A 148 3.16 16.38 30.24
C GLU A 148 3.12 16.85 28.78
N GLU A 149 4.10 17.60 28.34
CA GLU A 149 4.23 18.04 26.95
C GLU A 149 4.47 16.85 26.02
N ALA A 150 5.36 15.91 26.38
CA ALA A 150 5.58 14.70 25.62
C ALA A 150 4.31 13.85 25.51
N GLN A 151 3.52 13.75 26.58
CA GLN A 151 2.24 13.05 26.56
C GLN A 151 1.27 13.65 25.55
N ARG A 152 1.09 14.96 25.58
CA ARG A 152 0.21 15.67 24.66
C ARG A 152 0.65 15.52 23.20
N LEU A 153 1.94 15.68 22.95
CA LEU A 153 2.51 15.55 21.59
C LEU A 153 2.47 14.12 21.09
N ALA A 154 2.66 13.12 21.97
CA ALA A 154 2.55 11.71 21.61
C ALA A 154 1.16 11.35 21.04
N PHE A 155 0.09 11.79 21.71
CA PHE A 155 -1.27 11.60 21.19
C PHE A 155 -1.51 12.35 19.88
N SER A 156 -1.03 13.59 19.79
CA SER A 156 -1.18 14.40 18.57
C SER A 156 -0.46 13.74 17.39
N ALA A 157 0.75 13.25 17.59
CA ALA A 157 1.53 12.56 16.55
C ALA A 157 0.85 11.25 16.12
N THR A 158 0.34 10.46 17.07
CA THR A 158 -0.38 9.22 16.78
C THR A 158 -1.65 9.49 15.98
N ILE A 159 -2.46 10.49 16.37
CA ILE A 159 -3.67 10.87 15.65
C ILE A 159 -3.33 11.39 14.25
N PHE A 160 -2.24 12.14 14.09
CA PHE A 160 -1.77 12.60 12.79
C PHE A 160 -1.33 11.45 11.89
N HIS A 161 -0.60 10.48 12.44
CA HIS A 161 -0.11 9.31 11.70
C HIS A 161 -1.26 8.41 11.24
N TRP A 162 -2.19 8.06 12.14
CA TRP A 162 -3.32 7.16 11.86
C TRP A 162 -4.58 7.87 11.34
N GLY A 163 -4.54 9.19 11.25
CA GLY A 163 -5.63 10.00 10.73
C GLY A 163 -5.69 10.05 9.21
N ILE A 164 -6.32 11.08 8.69
CA ILE A 164 -6.61 11.25 7.26
C ILE A 164 -5.35 11.15 6.39
N ASN A 165 -4.21 11.64 6.87
CA ASN A 165 -2.96 11.63 6.11
C ASN A 165 -2.51 10.22 5.73
N GLY A 166 -2.46 9.30 6.70
CA GLY A 166 -2.08 7.91 6.44
C GLY A 166 -3.04 7.22 5.47
N TRP A 167 -4.34 7.43 5.66
CA TRP A 167 -5.37 6.79 4.84
C TRP A 167 -5.50 7.40 3.44
N SER A 168 -5.03 8.61 3.20
CA SER A 168 -5.03 9.23 1.89
C SER A 168 -4.22 8.44 0.86
N VAL A 169 -3.12 7.82 1.26
CA VAL A 169 -2.29 6.95 0.39
C VAL A 169 -3.10 5.75 -0.07
N TYR A 170 -3.77 5.07 0.86
CA TYR A 170 -4.64 3.93 0.53
C TYR A 170 -5.80 4.34 -0.37
N ALA A 171 -6.42 5.48 -0.09
CA ALA A 171 -7.53 6.00 -0.89
C ALA A 171 -7.10 6.33 -2.33
N ILE A 172 -5.96 6.96 -2.54
CA ILE A 172 -5.42 7.27 -3.88
C ILE A 172 -5.16 5.99 -4.66
N ILE A 173 -4.48 5.01 -4.06
CA ILE A 173 -4.16 3.75 -4.73
C ILE A 173 -5.44 2.98 -5.03
N GLY A 174 -6.32 2.84 -4.04
CA GLY A 174 -7.59 2.13 -4.20
C GLY A 174 -8.50 2.74 -5.27
N LEU A 175 -8.67 4.07 -5.26
CA LEU A 175 -9.44 4.79 -6.28
C LEU A 175 -8.82 4.65 -7.67
N SER A 176 -7.50 4.75 -7.77
CA SER A 176 -6.79 4.59 -9.04
C SER A 176 -6.98 3.18 -9.60
N LEU A 177 -6.77 2.15 -8.79
CA LEU A 177 -7.00 0.76 -9.18
C LEU A 177 -8.45 0.54 -9.63
N ALA A 178 -9.42 1.02 -8.84
CA ALA A 178 -10.83 0.89 -9.16
C ALA A 178 -11.19 1.60 -10.47
N PHE A 179 -10.72 2.83 -10.66
CA PHE A 179 -10.98 3.60 -11.88
C PHE A 179 -10.39 2.92 -13.12
N PHE A 180 -9.12 2.53 -13.08
CA PHE A 180 -8.47 1.91 -14.24
C PHE A 180 -9.02 0.50 -14.51
N CYS A 181 -9.37 -0.26 -13.48
CA CYS A 181 -9.94 -1.58 -13.64
C CYS A 181 -11.39 -1.51 -14.15
N TYR A 182 -12.26 -0.80 -13.47
CA TYR A 182 -13.69 -0.84 -13.73
C TYR A 182 -14.13 0.12 -14.85
N ASN A 183 -13.56 1.34 -14.93
CA ASN A 183 -13.97 2.32 -15.93
C ASN A 183 -13.14 2.23 -17.22
N ARG A 184 -11.89 1.77 -17.15
CA ARG A 184 -10.99 1.64 -18.31
C ARG A 184 -10.77 0.20 -18.75
N ASN A 185 -11.37 -0.76 -18.06
CA ASN A 185 -11.24 -2.19 -18.39
C ASN A 185 -9.78 -2.69 -18.41
N LEU A 186 -8.89 -2.12 -17.61
CA LEU A 186 -7.53 -2.63 -17.43
C LEU A 186 -7.50 -3.73 -16.35
N PRO A 187 -6.46 -4.58 -16.30
CA PRO A 187 -6.31 -5.58 -15.25
C PRO A 187 -6.24 -4.94 -13.85
N LEU A 188 -6.70 -5.67 -12.84
CA LEU A 188 -6.57 -5.24 -11.44
C LEU A 188 -5.15 -5.49 -10.94
N THR A 189 -4.20 -4.71 -11.44
CA THR A 189 -2.77 -4.76 -11.09
C THR A 189 -2.22 -3.34 -10.98
N VAL A 190 -1.14 -3.17 -10.20
CA VAL A 190 -0.55 -1.84 -9.95
C VAL A 190 -0.03 -1.19 -11.23
N ARG A 191 0.45 -2.01 -12.19
CA ARG A 191 0.89 -1.49 -13.51
C ARG A 191 -0.19 -0.69 -14.23
N SER A 192 -1.46 -1.03 -14.04
CA SER A 192 -2.60 -0.37 -14.70
C SER A 192 -2.74 1.10 -14.32
N ILE A 193 -2.32 1.49 -13.12
CA ILE A 193 -2.32 2.89 -12.67
C ILE A 193 -1.36 3.73 -13.52
N PHE A 194 -0.29 3.12 -14.03
CA PHE A 194 0.74 3.80 -14.82
C PHE A 194 0.44 3.85 -16.32
N TYR A 195 -0.72 3.31 -16.76
CA TYR A 195 -1.11 3.32 -18.17
C TYR A 195 -1.10 4.73 -18.80
N PRO A 196 -1.57 5.81 -18.14
CA PRO A 196 -1.52 7.16 -18.72
C PRO A 196 -0.11 7.67 -18.98
N LEU A 197 0.89 7.18 -18.25
CA LEU A 197 2.29 7.59 -18.36
C LEU A 197 3.09 6.72 -19.33
N LEU A 198 2.84 5.41 -19.30
CA LEU A 198 3.63 4.42 -20.03
C LEU A 198 2.95 3.88 -21.29
N GLY A 199 1.63 4.09 -21.41
CA GLY A 199 0.85 3.53 -22.51
C GLY A 199 1.00 2.01 -22.60
N ASP A 200 1.13 1.49 -23.82
CA ASP A 200 1.25 0.05 -24.06
C ASP A 200 2.55 -0.60 -23.50
N LYS A 201 3.50 0.21 -23.03
CA LYS A 201 4.71 -0.31 -22.38
C LYS A 201 4.43 -1.04 -21.06
N ILE A 202 3.25 -0.83 -20.46
CA ILE A 202 2.83 -1.58 -19.27
C ILE A 202 2.66 -3.08 -19.53
N TRP A 203 2.52 -3.50 -20.77
CA TRP A 203 2.39 -4.91 -21.14
C TRP A 203 3.74 -5.64 -21.24
N GLY A 204 4.85 -4.88 -21.22
CA GLY A 204 6.21 -5.41 -21.29
C GLY A 204 6.91 -5.42 -19.92
N TRP A 205 8.23 -5.50 -19.96
CA TRP A 205 9.07 -5.58 -18.77
C TRP A 205 8.91 -4.41 -17.80
N GLN A 206 8.55 -3.21 -18.27
CA GLN A 206 8.31 -2.06 -17.40
C GLN A 206 7.12 -2.31 -16.46
N GLY A 207 6.03 -2.88 -16.99
CA GLY A 207 4.89 -3.29 -16.18
C GLY A 207 5.23 -4.45 -15.25
N ASP A 208 6.00 -5.43 -15.71
CA ASP A 208 6.47 -6.52 -14.84
C ASP A 208 7.30 -6.00 -13.67
N LEU A 209 8.18 -5.03 -13.92
CA LEU A 209 8.97 -4.39 -12.87
C LEU A 209 8.08 -3.69 -11.82
N ILE A 210 7.07 -2.95 -12.26
CA ILE A 210 6.11 -2.28 -11.37
C ILE A 210 5.40 -3.31 -10.48
N ASP A 211 4.89 -4.38 -11.07
CA ASP A 211 4.17 -5.41 -10.32
C ASP A 211 5.09 -6.23 -9.41
N VAL A 212 6.36 -6.45 -9.79
CA VAL A 212 7.37 -7.08 -8.93
C VAL A 212 7.64 -6.20 -7.70
N ILE A 213 7.87 -4.90 -7.91
CA ILE A 213 8.11 -3.97 -6.80
C ILE A 213 6.88 -3.96 -5.86
N ALA A 214 5.68 -3.90 -6.41
CA ALA A 214 4.45 -3.91 -5.62
C ALA A 214 4.29 -5.22 -4.82
N ALA A 215 4.51 -6.37 -5.46
CA ALA A 215 4.40 -7.68 -4.81
C ALA A 215 5.44 -7.88 -3.70
N VAL A 216 6.69 -7.51 -3.94
CA VAL A 216 7.77 -7.62 -2.93
C VAL A 216 7.51 -6.69 -1.76
N SER A 217 7.14 -5.43 -2.02
CA SER A 217 6.82 -4.47 -0.98
C SER A 217 5.65 -4.93 -0.11
N TYR A 218 4.58 -5.43 -0.72
CA TYR A 218 3.42 -5.95 0.00
C TYR A 218 3.80 -7.15 0.88
N THR A 219 4.55 -8.10 0.35
CA THR A 219 4.98 -9.30 1.09
C THR A 219 5.79 -8.95 2.32
N HIS A 220 6.72 -7.99 2.22
CA HIS A 220 7.55 -7.57 3.36
C HIS A 220 6.81 -6.72 4.38
N LEU A 221 5.80 -5.94 3.96
CA LEU A 221 4.96 -5.17 4.87
C LEU A 221 3.99 -6.04 5.68
N THR A 222 3.56 -7.18 5.13
CA THR A 222 2.62 -8.09 5.79
C THR A 222 3.29 -9.14 6.67
N LEU A 223 4.60 -9.36 6.52
CA LEU A 223 5.35 -10.16 7.46
C LEU A 223 5.39 -9.41 8.80
N PRO A 224 4.89 -10.01 9.90
CA PRO A 224 4.96 -9.35 11.18
C PRO A 224 6.42 -9.06 11.51
N THR A 225 6.74 -7.79 11.67
CA THR A 225 8.03 -7.37 12.24
C THR A 225 8.05 -7.68 13.73
N THR A 226 7.84 -8.96 14.07
CA THR A 226 7.81 -9.46 15.46
C THR A 226 9.19 -9.52 16.10
N SER A 227 10.22 -9.03 15.44
CA SER A 227 11.59 -8.98 15.96
C SER A 227 12.04 -7.60 16.43
N ALA A 228 11.10 -6.69 16.67
CA ALA A 228 11.40 -5.36 17.23
C ALA A 228 10.70 -5.19 18.59
N VAL A 229 10.98 -6.14 19.52
CA VAL A 229 10.79 -5.96 20.96
C VAL A 229 12.13 -6.21 21.64
#